data_34119ad39c0ad0174889cdc2cd8886c8
#
_entry.id   34119ad39c0ad0174889cdc2cd8886c8
#
_cell.length_a   1.000
_cell.length_b   1.000
_cell.length_c   1.000
_cell.angle_alpha   90.00
_cell.angle_beta   90.00
_cell.angle_gamma   90.00
#
_symmetry.space_group_name_H-M   'P 1'
#
loop_
_entity.id
_entity.type
_entity.pdbx_description
1 polymer ?
#
loop_
_entity_poly.entity_id
_entity_poly.type
_entity_poly.pdbx_seq_one_letter_code
_entity_poly.pdbx_strand_id
1 'polypeptide(L)'
;VGRLEGKVAVVTGAGRGIGRATAVRFAEEGAAVVVNDVDDGPANETAEIIGAAGGASLVSTADTVQMGAAEDMLAAGAEAFGAIDIIVNNAGITRDKTFHNLDDELWDLVLDVNLRTAFHTTRAAMPYLRDAAKREMAATGVPAVNRKITFTTSSAFLTGNAGQANYTAAKGGIVGLTRTLARELGPFRINVNAVAPGFIETRLTAAKQEGDDVGIPEQVRQMALMLIALGRYGEPEDVANAHLFLASAEADFISGVILPVAGGQLGT
;
A
#
# COMPACT_ATOMS: atom_id res chain seq x y z
N VAL A 1 9.18 -8.95 -21.63
CA VAL A 1 9.24 -9.51 -20.27
C VAL A 1 8.81 -8.39 -19.35
N GLY A 2 7.79 -8.65 -18.52
CA GLY A 2 7.29 -7.67 -17.58
C GLY A 2 8.30 -7.38 -16.46
N ARG A 3 8.21 -6.19 -15.84
CA ARG A 3 9.13 -5.75 -14.76
C ARG A 3 9.01 -6.61 -13.50
N LEU A 4 7.88 -7.29 -13.31
CA LEU A 4 7.59 -8.19 -12.18
C LEU A 4 7.35 -9.64 -12.62
N GLU A 5 7.84 -10.02 -13.79
CA GLU A 5 7.67 -11.36 -14.34
C GLU A 5 8.09 -12.45 -13.35
N GLY A 6 7.17 -13.40 -13.09
CA GLY A 6 7.38 -14.52 -12.17
C GLY A 6 7.43 -14.13 -10.68
N LYS A 7 7.05 -12.91 -10.31
CA LYS A 7 6.94 -12.46 -8.92
C LYS A 7 5.54 -12.69 -8.38
N VAL A 8 5.45 -12.85 -7.07
CA VAL A 8 4.19 -12.94 -6.33
C VAL A 8 4.05 -11.73 -5.43
N ALA A 9 3.00 -10.95 -5.62
CA ALA A 9 2.71 -9.75 -4.86
C ALA A 9 1.43 -9.89 -4.03
N VAL A 10 1.44 -9.37 -2.82
CA VAL A 10 0.24 -9.20 -1.99
C VAL A 10 -0.05 -7.71 -1.90
N VAL A 11 -1.28 -7.30 -2.24
CA VAL A 11 -1.73 -5.91 -2.17
C VAL A 11 -2.94 -5.82 -1.25
N THR A 12 -2.82 -5.08 -0.14
CA THR A 12 -3.93 -4.85 0.80
C THR A 12 -4.76 -3.64 0.41
N GLY A 13 -6.09 -3.68 0.65
CA GLY A 13 -7.01 -2.64 0.19
C GLY A 13 -7.05 -2.55 -1.34
N ALA A 14 -6.97 -3.71 -2.01
CA ALA A 14 -6.83 -3.81 -3.46
C ALA A 14 -8.17 -3.81 -4.22
N GLY A 15 -9.29 -3.70 -3.53
CA GLY A 15 -10.61 -3.70 -4.16
C GLY A 15 -10.95 -2.40 -4.90
N ARG A 16 -10.33 -1.26 -4.55
CA ARG A 16 -10.64 0.07 -5.13
C ARG A 16 -9.42 0.98 -5.19
N GLY A 17 -9.55 2.08 -5.95
CA GLY A 17 -8.62 3.20 -5.96
C GLY A 17 -7.17 2.80 -6.18
N ILE A 18 -6.25 3.33 -5.36
CA ILE A 18 -4.80 3.09 -5.45
C ILE A 18 -4.46 1.60 -5.39
N GLY A 19 -5.10 0.85 -4.46
CA GLY A 19 -4.84 -0.58 -4.32
C GLY A 19 -5.23 -1.38 -5.55
N ARG A 20 -6.42 -1.12 -6.12
CA ARG A 20 -6.86 -1.73 -7.39
C ARG A 20 -5.88 -1.41 -8.53
N ALA A 21 -5.58 -0.13 -8.72
CA ALA A 21 -4.65 0.30 -9.77
C ALA A 21 -3.27 -0.37 -9.60
N THR A 22 -2.78 -0.50 -8.36
CA THR A 22 -1.51 -1.18 -8.08
C THR A 22 -1.58 -2.67 -8.39
N ALA A 23 -2.65 -3.37 -7.98
CA ALA A 23 -2.82 -4.80 -8.23
C ALA A 23 -2.90 -5.11 -9.73
N VAL A 24 -3.70 -4.33 -10.48
CA VAL A 24 -3.83 -4.46 -11.94
C VAL A 24 -2.49 -4.17 -12.61
N ARG A 25 -1.84 -3.06 -12.25
CA ARG A 25 -0.54 -2.68 -12.84
C ARG A 25 0.56 -3.71 -12.58
N PHE A 26 0.58 -4.34 -11.41
CA PHE A 26 1.54 -5.41 -11.10
C PHE A 26 1.27 -6.67 -11.94
N ALA A 27 0.00 -7.03 -12.12
CA ALA A 27 -0.39 -8.17 -12.96
C ALA A 27 -0.03 -7.92 -14.45
N GLU A 28 -0.23 -6.72 -14.98
CA GLU A 28 0.20 -6.32 -16.34
C GLU A 28 1.71 -6.47 -16.52
N GLU A 29 2.49 -6.35 -15.47
CA GLU A 29 3.94 -6.51 -15.46
C GLU A 29 4.40 -7.94 -15.11
N GLY A 30 3.49 -8.90 -15.13
CA GLY A 30 3.78 -10.34 -15.02
C GLY A 30 3.78 -10.89 -13.59
N ALA A 31 3.33 -10.14 -12.58
CA ALA A 31 3.18 -10.67 -11.23
C ALA A 31 1.89 -11.49 -11.10
N ALA A 32 1.92 -12.57 -10.31
CA ALA A 32 0.73 -13.14 -9.70
C ALA A 32 0.38 -12.31 -8.45
N VAL A 33 -0.91 -11.94 -8.29
CA VAL A 33 -1.33 -10.97 -7.27
C VAL A 33 -2.36 -11.56 -6.31
N VAL A 34 -2.07 -11.51 -5.01
CA VAL A 34 -3.09 -11.68 -3.96
C VAL A 34 -3.79 -10.34 -3.79
N VAL A 35 -5.05 -10.29 -4.20
CA VAL A 35 -5.95 -9.12 -4.12
C VAL A 35 -6.68 -9.20 -2.79
N ASN A 36 -6.23 -8.44 -1.80
CA ASN A 36 -6.87 -8.40 -0.49
C ASN A 36 -7.71 -7.14 -0.31
N ASP A 37 -8.96 -7.34 0.04
CA ASP A 37 -9.87 -6.29 0.52
C ASP A 37 -10.94 -6.93 1.40
N VAL A 38 -11.38 -6.25 2.45
CA VAL A 38 -12.46 -6.74 3.32
C VAL A 38 -13.83 -6.77 2.61
N ASP A 39 -13.98 -5.97 1.56
CA ASP A 39 -15.16 -5.93 0.71
C ASP A 39 -15.02 -6.95 -0.44
N ASP A 40 -15.76 -8.05 -0.38
CA ASP A 40 -15.70 -9.16 -1.35
C ASP A 40 -15.96 -8.72 -2.80
N GLY A 41 -17.05 -7.97 -3.04
CA GLY A 41 -17.42 -7.51 -4.38
C GLY A 41 -16.30 -6.77 -5.09
N PRO A 42 -15.76 -5.67 -4.53
CA PRO A 42 -14.64 -4.93 -5.11
C PRO A 42 -13.35 -5.73 -5.28
N ALA A 43 -13.06 -6.66 -4.38
CA ALA A 43 -11.91 -7.55 -4.52
C ALA A 43 -12.06 -8.46 -5.75
N ASN A 44 -13.26 -9.05 -5.92
CA ASN A 44 -13.57 -9.87 -7.09
C ASN A 44 -13.56 -9.07 -8.40
N GLU A 45 -14.12 -7.86 -8.43
CA GLU A 45 -14.02 -6.96 -9.60
C GLU A 45 -12.56 -6.73 -10.02
N THR A 46 -11.67 -6.52 -9.06
CA THR A 46 -10.24 -6.34 -9.35
C THR A 46 -9.61 -7.62 -9.92
N ALA A 47 -9.96 -8.78 -9.37
CA ALA A 47 -9.49 -10.07 -9.87
C ALA A 47 -10.03 -10.37 -11.29
N GLU A 48 -11.28 -9.99 -11.59
CA GLU A 48 -11.87 -10.10 -12.93
C GLU A 48 -11.11 -9.23 -13.95
N ILE A 49 -10.75 -7.99 -13.59
CA ILE A 49 -9.95 -7.11 -14.45
C ILE A 49 -8.59 -7.75 -14.75
N ILE A 50 -7.91 -8.27 -13.72
CA ILE A 50 -6.63 -8.97 -13.87
C ILE A 50 -6.78 -10.20 -14.77
N GLY A 51 -7.80 -11.03 -14.54
CA GLY A 51 -8.07 -12.23 -15.33
C GLY A 51 -8.40 -11.92 -16.78
N ALA A 52 -9.19 -10.88 -17.06
CA ALA A 52 -9.52 -10.43 -18.41
C ALA A 52 -8.28 -9.96 -19.20
N ALA A 53 -7.25 -9.45 -18.52
CA ALA A 53 -5.96 -9.10 -19.10
C ALA A 53 -4.99 -10.30 -19.21
N GLY A 54 -5.40 -11.51 -18.80
CA GLY A 54 -4.57 -12.72 -18.81
C GLY A 54 -3.62 -12.86 -17.62
N GLY A 55 -3.75 -12.02 -16.60
CA GLY A 55 -2.97 -12.11 -15.36
C GLY A 55 -3.51 -13.16 -14.38
N ALA A 56 -2.70 -13.51 -13.39
CA ALA A 56 -3.06 -14.44 -12.32
C ALA A 56 -3.36 -13.69 -11.02
N SER A 57 -4.47 -14.02 -10.37
CA SER A 57 -4.84 -13.43 -9.07
C SER A 57 -5.52 -14.42 -8.14
N LEU A 58 -5.42 -14.15 -6.83
CA LEU A 58 -6.14 -14.84 -5.76
C LEU A 58 -6.85 -13.78 -4.90
N VAL A 59 -8.16 -13.89 -4.74
CA VAL A 59 -8.93 -12.99 -3.87
C VAL A 59 -8.79 -13.45 -2.42
N SER A 60 -8.63 -12.50 -1.51
CA SER A 60 -8.67 -12.70 -0.06
C SER A 60 -9.48 -11.59 0.60
N THR A 61 -10.47 -11.97 1.39
CA THR A 61 -11.28 -11.04 2.19
C THR A 61 -10.81 -10.95 3.65
N ALA A 62 -9.57 -11.37 3.92
CA ALA A 62 -8.98 -11.36 5.24
C ALA A 62 -8.94 -9.94 5.84
N ASP A 63 -9.49 -9.78 7.04
CA ASP A 63 -9.29 -8.57 7.84
C ASP A 63 -7.91 -8.61 8.51
N THR A 64 -6.95 -7.96 7.89
CA THR A 64 -5.54 -7.96 8.34
C THR A 64 -5.27 -7.10 9.58
N VAL A 65 -6.30 -6.48 10.18
CA VAL A 65 -6.26 -6.01 11.58
C VAL A 65 -6.03 -7.21 12.52
N GLN A 66 -6.47 -8.39 12.12
CA GLN A 66 -6.26 -9.64 12.87
C GLN A 66 -5.01 -10.36 12.36
N MET A 67 -4.05 -10.64 13.26
CA MET A 67 -2.79 -11.29 12.88
C MET A 67 -2.99 -12.64 12.20
N GLY A 68 -3.86 -13.51 12.74
CA GLY A 68 -4.13 -14.82 12.16
C GLY A 68 -4.70 -14.74 10.74
N ALA A 69 -5.59 -13.77 10.47
CA ALA A 69 -6.12 -13.56 9.13
C ALA A 69 -5.03 -13.10 8.14
N ALA A 70 -4.06 -12.28 8.59
CA ALA A 70 -2.92 -11.93 7.76
C ALA A 70 -2.01 -13.14 7.47
N GLU A 71 -1.79 -14.02 8.46
CA GLU A 71 -1.02 -15.26 8.30
C GLU A 71 -1.71 -16.20 7.31
N ASP A 72 -3.02 -16.42 7.43
CA ASP A 72 -3.81 -17.28 6.54
C ASP A 72 -3.81 -16.75 5.10
N MET A 73 -3.96 -15.45 4.90
CA MET A 73 -3.90 -14.80 3.58
C MET A 73 -2.56 -15.07 2.89
N LEU A 74 -1.45 -14.89 3.61
CA LEU A 74 -0.11 -15.09 3.05
C LEU A 74 0.18 -16.57 2.79
N ALA A 75 -0.30 -17.46 3.65
CA ALA A 75 -0.20 -18.90 3.43
C ALA A 75 -0.95 -19.33 2.17
N ALA A 76 -2.19 -18.87 1.99
CA ALA A 76 -2.98 -19.14 0.78
C ALA A 76 -2.29 -18.60 -0.50
N GLY A 77 -1.72 -17.40 -0.46
CA GLY A 77 -0.96 -16.85 -1.57
C GLY A 77 0.28 -17.65 -1.91
N ALA A 78 1.04 -18.07 -0.90
CA ALA A 78 2.22 -18.91 -1.07
C ALA A 78 1.88 -20.31 -1.58
N GLU A 79 0.75 -20.89 -1.14
CA GLU A 79 0.26 -22.18 -1.66
C GLU A 79 -0.16 -22.07 -3.13
N ALA A 80 -0.89 -21.02 -3.49
CA ALA A 80 -1.40 -20.84 -4.85
C ALA A 80 -0.28 -20.54 -5.87
N PHE A 81 0.74 -19.77 -5.48
CA PHE A 81 1.73 -19.22 -6.42
C PHE A 81 3.19 -19.64 -6.12
N GLY A 82 3.41 -20.41 -5.07
CA GLY A 82 4.72 -20.97 -4.72
C GLY A 82 5.67 -20.05 -3.96
N ALA A 83 5.38 -18.75 -3.90
CA ALA A 83 6.23 -17.74 -3.23
C ALA A 83 5.43 -16.53 -2.75
N ILE A 84 6.07 -15.68 -1.95
CA ILE A 84 5.69 -14.28 -1.74
C ILE A 84 6.97 -13.45 -1.86
N ASP A 85 7.00 -12.53 -2.83
CA ASP A 85 8.15 -11.67 -3.12
C ASP A 85 7.93 -10.22 -2.75
N ILE A 86 6.69 -9.73 -2.88
CA ILE A 86 6.34 -8.32 -2.77
C ILE A 86 5.14 -8.15 -1.84
N ILE A 87 5.26 -7.23 -0.89
CA ILE A 87 4.13 -6.78 -0.05
C ILE A 87 3.87 -5.30 -0.33
N VAL A 88 2.64 -4.98 -0.69
CA VAL A 88 2.12 -3.61 -0.78
C VAL A 88 1.10 -3.40 0.33
N ASN A 89 1.49 -2.71 1.37
CA ASN A 89 0.63 -2.30 2.48
C ASN A 89 -0.09 -1.01 2.09
N ASN A 90 -1.27 -1.14 1.47
CA ASN A 90 -2.03 -0.01 0.97
C ASN A 90 -3.36 0.21 1.73
N ALA A 91 -3.91 -0.80 2.38
CA ALA A 91 -5.16 -0.66 3.13
C ALA A 91 -5.15 0.56 4.05
N GLY A 92 -6.26 1.30 4.07
CA GLY A 92 -6.37 2.50 4.90
C GLY A 92 -7.72 3.19 4.76
N ILE A 93 -8.09 3.89 5.82
CA ILE A 93 -9.33 4.69 5.92
C ILE A 93 -9.04 6.04 6.54
N THR A 94 -9.95 6.99 6.33
CA THR A 94 -10.03 8.23 7.09
C THR A 94 -11.33 8.28 7.90
N ARG A 95 -11.28 8.89 9.07
CA ARG A 95 -12.44 9.25 9.90
C ARG A 95 -12.11 10.58 10.54
N ASP A 96 -12.48 11.64 9.84
CA ASP A 96 -12.04 12.99 10.16
C ASP A 96 -12.91 13.60 11.26
N LYS A 97 -12.25 14.07 12.32
CA LYS A 97 -12.86 14.84 13.40
C LYS A 97 -11.85 15.84 13.98
N THR A 98 -12.31 17.04 14.34
CA THR A 98 -11.45 17.98 15.07
C THR A 98 -10.98 17.35 16.38
N PHE A 99 -9.77 17.65 16.81
CA PHE A 99 -9.08 16.94 17.90
C PHE A 99 -9.89 16.85 19.19
N HIS A 100 -10.58 17.92 19.58
CA HIS A 100 -11.40 17.97 20.79
C HIS A 100 -12.72 17.17 20.70
N ASN A 101 -13.10 16.73 19.49
CA ASN A 101 -14.29 15.89 19.24
C ASN A 101 -13.91 14.45 18.85
N LEU A 102 -12.60 14.17 18.74
CA LEU A 102 -12.11 12.84 18.38
C LEU A 102 -12.18 11.96 19.63
N ASP A 103 -12.97 10.88 19.56
CA ASP A 103 -13.08 9.86 20.58
C ASP A 103 -12.05 8.73 20.39
N ASP A 104 -11.88 7.92 21.43
CA ASP A 104 -10.91 6.82 21.43
C ASP A 104 -11.29 5.75 20.39
N GLU A 105 -12.58 5.52 20.15
CA GLU A 105 -13.04 4.51 19.19
C GLU A 105 -12.62 4.87 17.76
N LEU A 106 -12.79 6.12 17.34
CA LEU A 106 -12.36 6.59 16.03
C LEU A 106 -10.84 6.69 15.93
N TRP A 107 -10.16 7.03 17.03
CA TRP A 107 -8.71 7.02 17.09
C TRP A 107 -8.18 5.60 16.86
N ASP A 108 -8.63 4.63 17.64
CA ASP A 108 -8.19 3.24 17.56
C ASP A 108 -8.53 2.61 16.21
N LEU A 109 -9.74 2.82 15.68
CA LEU A 109 -10.15 2.31 14.37
C LEU A 109 -9.18 2.77 13.27
N VAL A 110 -8.83 4.05 13.25
CA VAL A 110 -7.96 4.59 12.19
C VAL A 110 -6.53 4.09 12.34
N LEU A 111 -6.02 3.99 13.58
CA LEU A 111 -4.70 3.41 13.83
C LEU A 111 -4.66 1.92 13.45
N ASP A 112 -5.69 1.18 13.81
CA ASP A 112 -5.78 -0.25 13.52
C ASP A 112 -5.77 -0.51 12.01
N VAL A 113 -6.65 0.14 11.26
CA VAL A 113 -6.74 -0.09 9.83
C VAL A 113 -5.53 0.47 9.07
N ASN A 114 -4.94 1.60 9.46
CA ASN A 114 -3.84 2.20 8.69
C ASN A 114 -2.45 1.73 9.12
N LEU A 115 -2.22 1.45 10.42
CA LEU A 115 -0.89 1.14 10.95
C LEU A 115 -0.78 -0.31 11.41
N ARG A 116 -1.76 -0.82 12.17
CA ARG A 116 -1.71 -2.20 12.68
C ARG A 116 -1.81 -3.22 11.55
N THR A 117 -2.67 -3.02 10.55
CA THR A 117 -2.72 -3.90 9.37
C THR A 117 -1.36 -3.98 8.68
N ALA A 118 -0.70 -2.84 8.46
CA ALA A 118 0.62 -2.79 7.83
C ALA A 118 1.68 -3.54 8.66
N PHE A 119 1.63 -3.40 9.98
CA PHE A 119 2.49 -4.16 10.90
C PHE A 119 2.20 -5.66 10.83
N HIS A 120 0.93 -6.07 10.93
CA HIS A 120 0.54 -7.50 10.92
C HIS A 120 0.87 -8.17 9.59
N THR A 121 0.49 -7.57 8.46
CA THR A 121 0.79 -8.11 7.12
C THR A 121 2.30 -8.24 6.91
N THR A 122 3.08 -7.21 7.29
CA THR A 122 4.53 -7.25 7.16
C THR A 122 5.14 -8.31 8.07
N ARG A 123 4.70 -8.44 9.32
CA ARG A 123 5.18 -9.44 10.26
C ARG A 123 4.84 -10.86 9.81
N ALA A 124 3.62 -11.09 9.35
CA ALA A 124 3.18 -12.38 8.82
C ALA A 124 3.95 -12.79 7.55
N ALA A 125 4.48 -11.81 6.79
CA ALA A 125 5.30 -12.08 5.61
C ALA A 125 6.73 -12.53 5.91
N MET A 126 7.23 -12.40 7.16
CA MET A 126 8.63 -12.70 7.48
C MET A 126 9.07 -14.14 7.14
N PRO A 127 8.27 -15.20 7.33
CA PRO A 127 8.64 -16.55 6.91
C PRO A 127 8.95 -16.68 5.40
N TYR A 128 8.23 -15.91 4.58
CA TYR A 128 8.33 -15.92 3.11
C TYR A 128 9.42 -14.97 2.59
N LEU A 129 9.65 -13.86 3.27
CA LEU A 129 10.64 -12.88 2.85
C LEU A 129 12.00 -13.13 3.52
N ARG A 130 12.07 -12.89 4.85
CA ARG A 130 13.32 -12.90 5.61
C ARG A 130 13.86 -14.33 5.80
N ASP A 131 13.02 -15.27 6.22
CA ASP A 131 13.48 -16.62 6.50
C ASP A 131 13.75 -17.41 5.22
N ALA A 132 13.05 -17.10 4.12
CA ALA A 132 13.42 -17.59 2.79
C ALA A 132 14.81 -17.07 2.37
N ALA A 133 15.06 -15.75 2.50
CA ALA A 133 16.37 -15.18 2.22
C ALA A 133 17.50 -15.82 3.08
N LYS A 134 17.23 -16.07 4.36
CA LYS A 134 18.18 -16.79 5.23
C LYS A 134 18.52 -18.19 4.74
N ARG A 135 17.52 -18.96 4.29
CA ARG A 135 17.74 -20.30 3.71
C ARG A 135 18.60 -20.21 2.45
N GLU A 136 18.32 -19.25 1.57
CA GLU A 136 19.09 -19.02 0.36
C GLU A 136 20.54 -18.63 0.69
N MET A 137 20.73 -17.69 1.62
CA MET A 137 22.08 -17.30 2.09
C MET A 137 22.86 -18.46 2.68
N ALA A 138 22.23 -19.35 3.44
CA ALA A 138 22.88 -20.53 3.99
C ALA A 138 23.32 -21.51 2.89
N ALA A 139 22.60 -21.59 1.78
CA ALA A 139 22.91 -22.49 0.68
C ALA A 139 23.94 -21.89 -0.31
N THR A 140 23.88 -20.59 -0.61
CA THR A 140 24.65 -19.95 -1.70
C THR A 140 25.48 -18.73 -1.28
N GLY A 141 25.39 -18.31 -0.02
CA GLY A 141 26.07 -17.13 0.51
C GLY A 141 25.32 -15.82 0.30
N VAL A 142 24.33 -15.77 -0.57
CA VAL A 142 23.54 -14.56 -0.89
C VAL A 142 22.07 -14.92 -1.10
N PRO A 143 21.13 -13.99 -0.85
CA PRO A 143 19.75 -14.18 -1.27
C PRO A 143 19.63 -14.32 -2.81
N ALA A 144 18.78 -15.21 -3.27
CA ALA A 144 18.57 -15.46 -4.71
C ALA A 144 17.87 -14.28 -5.41
N VAL A 145 16.97 -13.60 -4.69
CA VAL A 145 16.19 -12.48 -5.21
C VAL A 145 16.13 -11.34 -4.20
N ASN A 146 15.99 -10.11 -4.70
CA ASN A 146 15.62 -8.98 -3.87
C ASN A 146 14.10 -8.99 -3.67
N ARG A 147 13.67 -9.01 -2.42
CA ARG A 147 12.26 -8.94 -2.04
C ARG A 147 11.89 -7.50 -1.69
N LYS A 148 10.62 -7.16 -1.77
CA LYS A 148 10.17 -5.78 -1.65
C LYS A 148 9.00 -5.64 -0.68
N ILE A 149 9.07 -4.61 0.13
CA ILE A 149 7.95 -4.15 0.96
C ILE A 149 7.73 -2.69 0.62
N THR A 150 6.52 -2.35 0.21
CA THR A 150 6.12 -0.96 0.00
C THR A 150 4.91 -0.61 0.86
N PHE A 151 4.87 0.61 1.33
CA PHE A 151 3.77 1.16 2.12
C PHE A 151 3.14 2.34 1.40
N THR A 152 1.82 2.47 1.49
CA THR A 152 1.11 3.71 1.16
C THR A 152 0.98 4.56 2.41
N THR A 153 1.83 5.59 2.55
CA THR A 153 1.66 6.63 3.57
C THR A 153 0.76 7.75 3.03
N SER A 154 1.03 8.99 3.29
CA SER A 154 0.29 10.16 2.77
C SER A 154 1.16 11.40 2.93
N SER A 155 1.00 12.39 2.06
CA SER A 155 1.60 13.72 2.26
C SER A 155 1.18 14.39 3.58
N ALA A 156 0.05 13.99 4.14
CA ALA A 156 -0.45 14.48 5.43
C ALA A 156 0.54 14.30 6.59
N PHE A 157 1.47 13.32 6.51
CA PHE A 157 2.48 13.16 7.57
C PHE A 157 3.48 14.32 7.64
N LEU A 158 3.65 15.08 6.56
CA LEU A 158 4.53 16.25 6.51
C LEU A 158 3.81 17.54 6.91
N THR A 159 2.59 17.74 6.38
CA THR A 159 1.88 19.00 6.50
C THR A 159 0.90 19.04 7.66
N GLY A 160 0.38 17.88 8.06
CA GLY A 160 -0.81 17.78 8.89
C GLY A 160 -2.05 18.27 8.14
N ASN A 161 -3.19 17.67 8.46
CA ASN A 161 -4.49 18.16 7.99
C ASN A 161 -5.41 18.38 9.19
N ALA A 162 -6.07 19.53 9.27
CA ALA A 162 -7.06 19.79 10.31
C ALA A 162 -8.15 18.71 10.28
N GLY A 163 -8.45 18.11 11.42
CA GLY A 163 -9.41 17.03 11.57
C GLY A 163 -8.84 15.61 11.35
N GLN A 164 -7.57 15.47 10.99
CA GLN A 164 -6.94 14.17 10.69
C GLN A 164 -5.84 13.77 11.67
N ALA A 165 -5.99 14.08 12.97
CA ALA A 165 -4.96 13.76 13.96
C ALA A 165 -4.65 12.25 14.03
N ASN A 166 -5.68 11.39 14.02
CA ASN A 166 -5.56 9.94 14.00
C ASN A 166 -4.90 9.43 12.69
N TYR A 167 -5.37 9.89 11.54
CA TYR A 167 -4.84 9.50 10.24
C TYR A 167 -3.38 9.94 10.05
N THR A 168 -3.08 11.20 10.37
CA THR A 168 -1.71 11.73 10.26
C THR A 168 -0.74 11.02 11.21
N ALA A 169 -1.18 10.70 12.44
CA ALA A 169 -0.39 9.90 13.37
C ALA A 169 -0.10 8.50 12.81
N ALA A 170 -1.13 7.81 12.26
CA ALA A 170 -0.96 6.49 11.66
C ALA A 170 0.00 6.53 10.46
N LYS A 171 -0.17 7.50 9.54
CA LYS A 171 0.67 7.65 8.34
C LYS A 171 2.09 8.11 8.69
N GLY A 172 2.29 8.88 9.75
CA GLY A 172 3.59 9.18 10.35
C GLY A 172 4.26 7.93 10.95
N GLY A 173 3.47 7.06 11.60
CA GLY A 173 3.93 5.75 12.08
C GLY A 173 4.48 4.85 10.96
N ILE A 174 3.82 4.84 9.79
CA ILE A 174 4.30 4.13 8.59
C ILE A 174 5.69 4.62 8.16
N VAL A 175 5.95 5.92 8.23
CA VAL A 175 7.28 6.48 7.89
C VAL A 175 8.36 5.95 8.83
N GLY A 176 8.08 5.93 10.14
CA GLY A 176 8.98 5.34 11.14
C GLY A 176 9.23 3.85 10.87
N LEU A 177 8.15 3.09 10.62
CA LEU A 177 8.21 1.66 10.31
C LEU A 177 9.06 1.40 9.05
N THR A 178 8.84 2.15 7.97
CA THR A 178 9.60 2.06 6.72
C THR A 178 11.10 2.19 6.96
N ARG A 179 11.51 3.23 7.67
CA ARG A 179 12.95 3.52 7.92
C ARG A 179 13.61 2.47 8.81
N THR A 180 12.89 1.98 9.82
CA THR A 180 13.38 0.95 10.72
C THR A 180 13.55 -0.37 9.99
N LEU A 181 12.51 -0.83 9.28
CA LEU A 181 12.55 -2.10 8.57
C LEU A 181 13.55 -2.09 7.40
N ALA A 182 13.78 -0.95 6.75
CA ALA A 182 14.83 -0.84 5.72
C ALA A 182 16.22 -1.19 6.27
N ARG A 183 16.50 -0.82 7.53
CA ARG A 183 17.75 -1.16 8.21
C ARG A 183 17.81 -2.60 8.69
N GLU A 184 16.71 -3.09 9.29
CA GLU A 184 16.64 -4.45 9.84
C GLU A 184 16.65 -5.53 8.77
N LEU A 185 15.98 -5.27 7.63
CA LEU A 185 15.77 -6.25 6.57
C LEU A 185 16.78 -6.12 5.41
N GLY A 186 17.53 -5.02 5.35
CA GLY A 186 18.56 -4.79 4.34
C GLY A 186 19.61 -5.90 4.23
N PRO A 187 20.13 -6.49 5.33
CA PRO A 187 21.05 -7.63 5.26
C PRO A 187 20.51 -8.86 4.52
N PHE A 188 19.18 -8.96 4.38
CA PHE A 188 18.48 -10.04 3.67
C PHE A 188 18.09 -9.65 2.24
N ARG A 189 18.61 -8.52 1.70
CA ARG A 189 18.20 -7.94 0.42
C ARG A 189 16.67 -7.73 0.30
N ILE A 190 16.05 -7.25 1.36
CA ILE A 190 14.67 -6.84 1.36
C ILE A 190 14.63 -5.31 1.37
N ASN A 191 14.22 -4.73 0.25
CA ASN A 191 14.02 -3.28 0.16
C ASN A 191 12.69 -2.90 0.82
N VAL A 192 12.72 -1.85 1.62
CA VAL A 192 11.52 -1.34 2.31
C VAL A 192 11.38 0.14 2.03
N ASN A 193 10.30 0.53 1.36
CA ASN A 193 10.06 1.92 0.95
C ASN A 193 8.59 2.30 1.18
N ALA A 194 8.29 3.58 1.11
CA ALA A 194 6.91 4.06 1.14
C ALA A 194 6.64 5.05 0.01
N VAL A 195 5.42 5.04 -0.51
CA VAL A 195 4.88 6.07 -1.38
C VAL A 195 4.01 7.00 -0.55
N ALA A 196 4.14 8.30 -0.75
CA ALA A 196 3.37 9.34 -0.06
C ALA A 196 2.49 10.09 -1.08
N PRO A 197 1.26 9.62 -1.33
CA PRO A 197 0.33 10.31 -2.21
C PRO A 197 -0.04 11.69 -1.66
N GLY A 198 -0.16 12.65 -2.57
CA GLY A 198 -0.83 13.93 -2.33
C GLY A 198 -2.33 13.80 -2.55
N PHE A 199 -2.93 14.74 -3.27
CA PHE A 199 -4.34 14.69 -3.61
C PHE A 199 -4.57 13.79 -4.84
N ILE A 200 -5.00 12.56 -4.60
CA ILE A 200 -5.29 11.56 -5.63
C ILE A 200 -6.80 11.37 -5.77
N GLU A 201 -7.31 11.34 -6.98
CA GLU A 201 -8.73 11.16 -7.26
C GLU A 201 -9.16 9.72 -6.98
N THR A 202 -9.88 9.53 -5.89
CA THR A 202 -10.40 8.25 -5.40
C THR A 202 -11.77 8.48 -4.79
N ARG A 203 -12.49 7.41 -4.42
CA ARG A 203 -13.74 7.55 -3.67
C ARG A 203 -13.60 8.41 -2.40
N LEU A 204 -12.46 8.36 -1.72
CA LEU A 204 -12.21 9.12 -0.49
C LEU A 204 -12.07 10.64 -0.75
N THR A 205 -11.63 11.03 -1.93
CA THR A 205 -11.35 12.40 -2.33
C THR A 205 -12.32 12.93 -3.39
N ALA A 206 -13.25 12.11 -3.88
CA ALA A 206 -14.31 12.51 -4.80
C ALA A 206 -15.14 13.68 -4.21
N ALA A 207 -15.80 14.42 -5.08
CA ALA A 207 -16.70 15.50 -4.64
C ALA A 207 -17.82 14.92 -3.76
N LYS A 208 -17.95 15.44 -2.55
CA LYS A 208 -18.96 14.99 -1.59
C LYS A 208 -20.34 15.46 -2.03
N GLN A 209 -21.28 14.52 -2.16
CA GLN A 209 -22.68 14.82 -2.40
C GLN A 209 -23.45 14.80 -1.08
N GLU A 210 -24.69 15.33 -1.10
CA GLU A 210 -25.55 15.32 0.07
C GLU A 210 -25.93 13.88 0.44
N GLY A 211 -25.62 13.47 1.67
CA GLY A 211 -25.84 12.10 2.17
C GLY A 211 -24.63 11.16 2.05
N ASP A 212 -23.54 11.58 1.43
CA ASP A 212 -22.33 10.74 1.36
C ASP A 212 -21.59 10.70 2.70
N ASP A 213 -21.17 9.49 3.11
CA ASP A 213 -20.32 9.29 4.29
C ASP A 213 -18.86 9.67 4.04
N VAL A 214 -18.43 9.68 2.78
CA VAL A 214 -17.05 9.95 2.35
C VAL A 214 -17.03 10.98 1.23
N GLY A 215 -15.88 11.57 0.99
CA GLY A 215 -15.70 12.58 -0.03
C GLY A 215 -15.33 13.94 0.56
N ILE A 216 -14.94 14.85 -0.30
CA ILE A 216 -14.40 16.18 0.07
C ILE A 216 -15.26 17.26 -0.57
N PRO A 217 -15.63 18.33 0.17
CA PRO A 217 -16.36 19.45 -0.39
C PRO A 217 -15.64 20.06 -1.61
N GLU A 218 -16.39 20.42 -2.65
CA GLU A 218 -15.81 20.90 -3.91
C GLU A 218 -14.89 22.11 -3.73
N GLN A 219 -15.21 23.02 -2.81
CA GLN A 219 -14.34 24.15 -2.50
C GLN A 219 -12.96 23.71 -1.99
N VAL A 220 -12.90 22.67 -1.15
CA VAL A 220 -11.63 22.11 -0.64
C VAL A 220 -10.86 21.43 -1.75
N ARG A 221 -11.57 20.75 -2.67
CA ARG A 221 -10.94 20.12 -3.85
C ARG A 221 -10.28 21.19 -4.74
N GLN A 222 -10.99 22.29 -5.02
CA GLN A 222 -10.44 23.39 -5.81
C GLN A 222 -9.24 24.07 -5.14
N MET A 223 -9.27 24.25 -3.82
CA MET A 223 -8.10 24.75 -3.07
C MET A 223 -6.91 23.79 -3.17
N ALA A 224 -7.15 22.48 -3.06
CA ALA A 224 -6.10 21.48 -3.24
C ALA A 224 -5.51 21.53 -4.66
N LEU A 225 -6.33 21.69 -5.70
CA LEU A 225 -5.89 21.83 -7.08
C LEU A 225 -4.95 23.02 -7.29
N MET A 226 -5.25 24.15 -6.66
CA MET A 226 -4.40 25.36 -6.76
C MET A 226 -3.00 25.16 -6.14
N LEU A 227 -2.85 24.21 -5.22
CA LEU A 227 -1.57 23.87 -4.59
C LEU A 227 -0.76 22.84 -5.38
N ILE A 228 -1.36 22.18 -6.37
CA ILE A 228 -0.70 21.16 -7.19
C ILE A 228 -0.02 21.83 -8.38
N ALA A 229 1.32 21.87 -8.39
CA ALA A 229 2.08 22.55 -9.44
C ALA A 229 1.83 21.98 -10.85
N LEU A 230 1.52 20.67 -10.98
CA LEU A 230 1.18 20.04 -12.26
C LEU A 230 -0.23 20.37 -12.76
N GLY A 231 -1.06 21.11 -11.99
CA GLY A 231 -2.36 21.62 -12.41
C GLY A 231 -3.45 20.57 -12.63
N ARG A 232 -3.26 19.34 -12.13
CA ARG A 232 -4.27 18.28 -12.13
C ARG A 232 -4.25 17.50 -10.82
N TYR A 233 -5.35 16.89 -10.47
CA TYR A 233 -5.34 15.86 -9.44
C TYR A 233 -4.48 14.67 -9.88
N GLY A 234 -3.87 13.97 -8.94
CA GLY A 234 -3.24 12.68 -9.22
C GLY A 234 -4.31 11.61 -9.45
N GLU A 235 -3.99 10.63 -10.27
CA GLU A 235 -4.80 9.44 -10.49
C GLU A 235 -4.24 8.26 -9.71
N PRO A 236 -5.05 7.23 -9.39
CA PRO A 236 -4.56 6.01 -8.75
C PRO A 236 -3.36 5.39 -9.47
N GLU A 237 -3.31 5.49 -10.80
CA GLU A 237 -2.24 5.00 -11.67
C GLU A 237 -0.92 5.74 -11.44
N ASP A 238 -0.93 7.03 -11.10
CA ASP A 238 0.29 7.78 -10.75
C ASP A 238 0.97 7.13 -9.52
N VAL A 239 0.18 6.69 -8.55
CA VAL A 239 0.67 6.03 -7.33
C VAL A 239 1.06 4.59 -7.60
N ALA A 240 0.27 3.87 -8.40
CA ALA A 240 0.56 2.49 -8.80
C ALA A 240 1.91 2.38 -9.54
N ASN A 241 2.21 3.33 -10.42
CA ASN A 241 3.49 3.39 -11.12
C ASN A 241 4.68 3.63 -10.17
N ALA A 242 4.49 4.41 -9.11
CA ALA A 242 5.51 4.60 -8.08
C ALA A 242 5.73 3.31 -7.26
N HIS A 243 4.66 2.59 -6.88
CA HIS A 243 4.78 1.28 -6.25
C HIS A 243 5.47 0.27 -7.17
N LEU A 244 5.10 0.24 -8.45
CA LEU A 244 5.73 -0.63 -9.45
C LEU A 244 7.25 -0.37 -9.56
N PHE A 245 7.66 0.90 -9.66
CA PHE A 245 9.08 1.24 -9.69
C PHE A 245 9.81 0.73 -8.45
N LEU A 246 9.27 1.00 -7.25
CA LEU A 246 9.87 0.58 -5.98
C LEU A 246 9.85 -0.95 -5.78
N ALA A 247 8.92 -1.65 -6.42
CA ALA A 247 8.82 -3.11 -6.41
C ALA A 247 9.71 -3.81 -7.45
N SER A 248 10.17 -3.09 -8.46
CA SER A 248 10.99 -3.63 -9.55
C SER A 248 12.48 -3.74 -9.21
N ALA A 249 13.24 -4.41 -10.07
CA ALA A 249 14.70 -4.51 -9.96
C ALA A 249 15.41 -3.14 -10.14
N GLU A 250 14.76 -2.18 -10.80
CA GLU A 250 15.30 -0.82 -10.98
C GLU A 250 15.52 -0.10 -9.63
N ALA A 251 14.78 -0.50 -8.59
CA ALA A 251 14.87 0.04 -7.23
C ALA A 251 15.69 -0.84 -6.26
N ASP A 252 16.53 -1.75 -6.75
CA ASP A 252 17.28 -2.69 -5.88
C ASP A 252 18.26 -2.01 -4.92
N PHE A 253 18.71 -0.80 -5.23
CA PHE A 253 19.57 -0.01 -4.35
C PHE A 253 18.83 1.14 -3.64
N ILE A 254 17.49 1.13 -3.67
CA ILE A 254 16.63 2.10 -2.98
C ILE A 254 15.95 1.43 -1.80
N SER A 255 16.25 1.88 -0.58
CA SER A 255 15.62 1.38 0.65
C SER A 255 15.56 2.48 1.72
N GLY A 256 14.42 2.56 2.41
CA GLY A 256 14.14 3.58 3.43
C GLY A 256 13.63 4.91 2.88
N VAL A 257 13.32 5.01 1.58
CA VAL A 257 12.79 6.24 0.96
C VAL A 257 11.29 6.38 1.25
N ILE A 258 10.88 7.64 1.38
CA ILE A 258 9.48 8.06 1.33
C ILE A 258 9.34 8.87 0.05
N LEU A 259 8.72 8.27 -0.97
CA LEU A 259 8.59 8.86 -2.31
C LEU A 259 7.28 9.65 -2.43
N PRO A 260 7.31 10.99 -2.50
CA PRO A 260 6.10 11.78 -2.73
C PRO A 260 5.56 11.56 -4.15
N VAL A 261 4.24 11.35 -4.28
CA VAL A 261 3.50 11.35 -5.54
C VAL A 261 2.39 12.39 -5.40
N ALA A 262 2.75 13.65 -5.58
CA ALA A 262 1.92 14.78 -5.16
C ALA A 262 1.89 15.95 -6.17
N GLY A 263 2.43 15.77 -7.39
CA GLY A 263 2.39 16.78 -8.43
C GLY A 263 3.03 18.13 -8.07
N GLY A 264 4.02 18.12 -7.15
CA GLY A 264 4.65 19.34 -6.65
C GLY A 264 3.86 20.05 -5.53
N GLN A 265 2.78 19.47 -5.02
CA GLN A 265 1.95 20.05 -3.95
C GLN A 265 2.74 20.35 -2.67
N LEU A 266 3.81 19.65 -2.38
CA LEU A 266 4.55 19.74 -1.12
C LEU A 266 5.73 20.71 -1.15
N GLY A 267 6.03 21.32 -2.29
CA GLY A 267 7.15 22.26 -2.42
C GLY A 267 8.53 21.66 -2.07
N THR A 268 8.69 20.35 -2.21
CA THR A 268 9.94 19.62 -1.90
C THR A 268 10.73 19.30 -3.15
#